data_c9be344be3f366d674a8c2f4ae5cf3f0
#
_entry.id   c9be344be3f366d674a8c2f4ae5cf3f0
#
_cell.length_a   1.000
_cell.length_b   1.000
_cell.length_c   1.000
_cell.angle_alpha   90.00
_cell.angle_beta   90.00
_cell.angle_gamma   90.00
#
_symmetry.space_group_name_H-M   'P 1'
#
loop_
_entity.id
_entity.type
_entity.pdbx_description
1 polymer ?
#
loop_
_entity_poly.entity_id
_entity_poly.type
_entity_poly.pdbx_seq_one_letter_code
_entity_poly.pdbx_strand_id
1 'polypeptide(L)'
;MPDSFATRIAREVTSWNDVVAAPHRFGGLEFRVRRRELGHLHGSRLADLPFPIAIRNQLVAAGRAERHHILPDSGWVSVRIRGEDDVQAVIELFRLNYDRPWLGPPSLT
;
A
#
# COMPACT_ATOMS: atom_id res chain seq x y z
N MET A 1 -12.76 -9.42 20.97
CA MET A 1 -12.91 -9.52 19.52
C MET A 1 -11.57 -9.30 18.85
N PRO A 2 -11.18 -10.15 17.93
CA PRO A 2 -9.96 -9.86 17.18
C PRO A 2 -10.13 -8.61 16.32
N ASP A 3 -9.05 -7.86 16.16
CA ASP A 3 -9.07 -6.67 15.32
C ASP A 3 -9.25 -7.05 13.86
N SER A 4 -9.88 -6.15 13.09
CA SER A 4 -9.99 -6.32 11.64
C SER A 4 -8.60 -6.30 11.00
N PHE A 5 -8.48 -6.84 9.79
CA PHE A 5 -7.24 -6.79 9.04
C PHE A 5 -6.79 -5.34 8.82
N ALA A 6 -7.74 -4.45 8.47
CA ALA A 6 -7.42 -3.03 8.30
C ALA A 6 -6.84 -2.42 9.57
N THR A 7 -7.43 -2.70 10.74
CA THR A 7 -6.95 -2.18 12.02
C THR A 7 -5.54 -2.68 12.31
N ARG A 8 -5.26 -3.95 12.05
CA ARG A 8 -3.95 -4.54 12.29
C ARG A 8 -2.88 -3.93 11.39
N ILE A 9 -3.20 -3.76 10.11
CA ILE A 9 -2.28 -3.13 9.16
C ILE A 9 -2.04 -1.68 9.57
N ALA A 10 -3.10 -0.94 9.90
CA ALA A 10 -2.99 0.46 10.30
C ALA A 10 -2.13 0.62 11.56
N ARG A 11 -2.31 -0.25 12.54
CA ARG A 11 -1.52 -0.20 13.78
C ARG A 11 -0.04 -0.36 13.49
N GLU A 12 0.33 -1.34 12.65
CA GLU A 12 1.73 -1.57 12.31
C GLU A 12 2.32 -0.41 11.52
N VAL A 13 1.64 -0.01 10.45
CA VAL A 13 2.15 1.02 9.55
C VAL A 13 2.28 2.38 10.27
N THR A 14 1.32 2.73 11.10
CA THR A 14 1.38 4.00 11.83
C THR A 14 2.36 3.98 13.00
N SER A 15 2.91 2.82 13.34
CA SER A 15 3.97 2.74 14.35
C SER A 15 5.33 3.19 13.81
N TRP A 16 5.49 3.29 12.49
CA TRP A 16 6.75 3.70 11.89
C TRP A 16 6.89 5.23 11.94
N ASN A 17 8.14 5.69 12.06
CA ASN A 17 8.40 7.13 12.21
C ASN A 17 7.80 7.96 11.08
N ASP A 18 7.11 9.03 11.45
CA ASP A 18 6.54 10.03 10.53
C ASP A 18 5.35 9.54 9.71
N VAL A 19 4.85 8.32 9.94
CA VAL A 19 3.67 7.84 9.24
C VAL A 19 2.41 8.32 9.94
N VAL A 20 1.52 8.90 9.16
CA VAL A 20 0.18 9.31 9.64
C VAL A 20 -0.88 8.66 8.77
N ALA A 21 -2.02 8.36 9.38
CA ALA A 21 -3.18 7.83 8.69
C ALA A 21 -4.25 8.92 8.62
N ALA A 22 -4.95 8.97 7.50
CA ALA A 22 -6.04 9.91 7.30
C ALA A 22 -7.15 9.24 6.49
N PRO A 23 -8.40 9.72 6.60
CA PRO A 23 -9.45 9.19 5.75
C PRO A 23 -9.13 9.45 4.27
N HIS A 24 -9.33 8.44 3.43
CA HIS A 24 -9.23 8.60 1.98
C HIS A 24 -10.53 9.20 1.46
N ARG A 25 -10.44 10.10 0.47
CA ARG A 25 -11.63 10.83 -0.01
C ARG A 25 -12.75 9.96 -0.58
N PHE A 26 -12.43 8.75 -0.99
CA PHE A 26 -13.42 7.79 -1.50
C PHE A 26 -13.75 6.71 -0.47
N GLY A 27 -13.53 6.99 0.81
CA GLY A 27 -13.64 6.00 1.87
C GLY A 27 -12.32 5.26 2.05
N GLY A 28 -12.19 4.50 3.13
CA GLY A 28 -10.95 3.80 3.42
C GLY A 28 -9.97 4.66 4.18
N LEU A 29 -8.72 4.21 4.21
CA LEU A 29 -7.67 4.79 5.04
C LEU A 29 -6.41 4.98 4.22
N GLU A 30 -5.88 6.20 4.23
CA GLU A 30 -4.67 6.56 3.51
C GLU A 30 -3.51 6.70 4.50
N PHE A 31 -2.33 6.18 4.14
CA PHE A 31 -1.12 6.30 4.93
C PHE A 31 -0.14 7.20 4.20
N ARG A 32 0.39 8.18 4.92
CA ARG A 32 1.33 9.14 4.36
C ARG A 32 2.58 9.20 5.23
N VAL A 33 3.72 9.41 4.58
CA VAL A 33 4.96 9.72 5.26
C VAL A 33 5.49 11.01 4.67
N ARG A 34 5.59 12.05 5.51
CA ARG A 34 6.01 13.39 5.06
C ARG A 34 5.11 13.89 3.93
N ARG A 35 5.64 14.01 2.71
CA ARG A 35 4.91 14.60 1.58
C ARG A 35 4.39 13.58 0.57
N ARG A 36 4.50 12.30 0.86
CA ARG A 36 4.07 11.29 -0.10
C ARG A 36 3.11 10.30 0.51
N GLU A 37 2.28 9.73 -0.34
CA GLU A 37 1.40 8.65 0.05
C GLU A 37 2.17 7.32 -0.01
N LEU A 38 2.03 6.50 1.04
CA LEU A 38 2.55 5.14 1.06
C LEU A 38 1.58 4.17 0.40
N GLY A 39 0.29 4.47 0.45
CA GLY A 39 -0.77 3.64 -0.05
C GLY A 39 -2.03 3.82 0.76
N HIS A 40 -3.06 3.09 0.41
CA HIS A 40 -4.33 3.16 1.12
C HIS A 40 -5.04 1.81 1.15
N LEU A 41 -5.95 1.68 2.12
CA LEU A 41 -6.77 0.48 2.30
C LEU A 41 -8.21 0.80 1.92
N HIS A 42 -8.83 -0.10 1.19
CA HIS A 42 -10.28 -0.11 0.96
C HIS A 42 -10.88 -1.14 1.93
N GLY A 43 -11.18 -0.70 3.16
CA GLY A 43 -11.59 -1.60 4.22
C GLY A 43 -10.52 -2.66 4.49
N SER A 44 -10.96 -3.87 4.80
CA SER A 44 -10.06 -4.99 5.10
C SER A 44 -9.84 -5.92 3.92
N ARG A 45 -10.21 -5.50 2.70
CA ARG A 45 -10.24 -6.39 1.53
C ARG A 45 -9.18 -6.08 0.48
N LEU A 46 -8.73 -4.84 0.40
CA LEU A 46 -7.88 -4.41 -0.70
C LEU A 46 -6.92 -3.33 -0.23
N ALA A 47 -5.66 -3.46 -0.63
CA ALA A 47 -4.64 -2.44 -0.45
C ALA A 47 -4.14 -1.98 -1.80
N ASP A 48 -3.98 -0.67 -1.99
CA ASP A 48 -3.38 -0.08 -3.17
C ASP A 48 -2.12 0.69 -2.76
N LEU A 49 -1.01 0.46 -3.45
CA LEU A 49 0.27 1.09 -3.13
C LEU A 49 0.94 1.60 -4.40
N PRO A 50 1.52 2.82 -4.36
CA PRO A 50 2.24 3.37 -5.51
C PRO A 50 3.72 3.01 -5.46
N PHE A 51 4.25 2.54 -6.59
CA PHE A 51 5.67 2.22 -6.75
C PHE A 51 6.19 2.77 -8.07
N PRO A 52 7.52 2.94 -8.22
CA PRO A 52 8.10 3.09 -9.55
C PRO A 52 7.77 1.88 -10.42
N ILE A 53 7.64 2.11 -11.72
CA ILE A 53 7.20 1.06 -12.65
C ILE A 53 8.10 -0.18 -12.59
N ALA A 54 9.41 0.02 -12.44
CA ALA A 54 10.33 -1.12 -12.35
C ALA A 54 10.02 -2.01 -11.14
N ILE A 55 9.71 -1.40 -9.99
CA ILE A 55 9.34 -2.16 -8.79
C ILE A 55 7.97 -2.82 -8.98
N ARG A 56 7.01 -2.09 -9.54
CA ARG A 56 5.71 -2.68 -9.89
C ARG A 56 5.90 -3.96 -10.70
N ASN A 57 6.72 -3.91 -11.73
CA ASN A 57 6.95 -5.07 -12.60
C ASN A 57 7.54 -6.25 -11.83
N GLN A 58 8.47 -5.98 -10.93
CA GLN A 58 9.06 -7.03 -10.08
C GLN A 58 8.02 -7.65 -9.16
N LEU A 59 7.19 -6.83 -8.52
CA LEU A 59 6.17 -7.31 -7.59
C LEU A 59 5.11 -8.15 -8.31
N VAL A 60 4.67 -7.70 -9.47
CA VAL A 60 3.67 -8.42 -10.26
C VAL A 60 4.25 -9.74 -10.77
N ALA A 61 5.48 -9.73 -11.29
CA ALA A 61 6.14 -10.94 -11.78
C ALA A 61 6.35 -11.97 -10.67
N ALA A 62 6.61 -11.51 -9.45
CA ALA A 62 6.80 -12.38 -8.29
C ALA A 62 5.48 -12.86 -7.67
N GLY A 63 4.34 -12.43 -8.19
CA GLY A 63 3.03 -12.79 -7.63
C GLY A 63 2.72 -12.10 -6.32
N ARG A 64 3.44 -11.04 -5.96
CA ARG A 64 3.25 -10.33 -4.69
C ARG A 64 2.17 -9.26 -4.75
N ALA A 65 1.80 -8.84 -5.94
CA ALA A 65 0.77 -7.82 -6.17
C ALA A 65 0.22 -7.97 -7.57
N GLU A 66 -0.90 -7.30 -7.83
CA GLU A 66 -1.51 -7.21 -9.16
C GLU A 66 -1.39 -5.77 -9.63
N ARG A 67 -1.43 -5.54 -10.95
CA ARG A 67 -1.56 -4.20 -11.49
C ARG A 67 -2.86 -3.58 -10.98
N HIS A 68 -2.85 -2.26 -10.77
CA HIS A 68 -4.04 -1.57 -10.31
C HIS A 68 -5.19 -1.74 -11.32
N HIS A 69 -6.38 -2.05 -10.81
CA HIS A 69 -7.53 -2.42 -11.66
C HIS A 69 -8.04 -1.26 -12.53
N ILE A 70 -7.82 -0.01 -12.11
CA ILE A 70 -8.24 1.17 -12.87
C ILE A 70 -7.06 1.81 -13.61
N LEU A 71 -5.86 1.73 -13.03
CA LEU A 71 -4.65 2.36 -13.55
C LEU A 71 -3.57 1.31 -13.84
N PRO A 72 -3.83 0.35 -14.74
CA PRO A 72 -2.91 -0.80 -14.91
C PRO A 72 -1.54 -0.42 -15.47
N ASP A 73 -1.44 0.72 -16.15
CA ASP A 73 -0.18 1.17 -16.73
C ASP A 73 0.60 2.11 -15.81
N SER A 74 0.07 2.41 -14.63
CA SER A 74 0.75 3.21 -13.63
C SER A 74 1.63 2.35 -12.73
N GLY A 75 2.40 2.98 -11.86
CA GLY A 75 3.15 2.26 -10.83
C GLY A 75 2.30 1.73 -9.68
N TRP A 76 1.01 2.06 -9.64
CA TRP A 76 0.13 1.54 -8.59
C TRP A 76 -0.07 0.04 -8.72
N VAL A 77 -0.07 -0.63 -7.57
CA VAL A 77 -0.38 -2.06 -7.48
C VAL A 77 -1.51 -2.27 -6.49
N SER A 78 -2.22 -3.39 -6.65
CA SER A 78 -3.30 -3.78 -5.75
C SER A 78 -2.98 -5.14 -5.14
N VAL A 79 -3.33 -5.30 -3.87
CA VAL A 79 -3.21 -6.58 -3.17
C VAL A 79 -4.54 -6.88 -2.50
N ARG A 80 -5.12 -8.02 -2.85
CA ARG A 80 -6.34 -8.48 -2.20
C ARG A 80 -6.00 -9.12 -0.87
N ILE A 81 -6.78 -8.79 0.16
CA ILE A 81 -6.55 -9.26 1.52
C ILE A 81 -7.62 -10.31 1.83
N ARG A 82 -7.25 -11.58 1.77
CA ARG A 82 -8.17 -12.71 1.96
C ARG A 82 -7.96 -13.41 3.29
N GLY A 83 -6.79 -13.27 3.91
CA GLY A 83 -6.47 -13.94 5.15
C GLY A 83 -5.19 -13.40 5.78
N GLU A 84 -4.73 -14.08 6.82
CA GLU A 84 -3.57 -13.66 7.61
C GLU A 84 -2.29 -13.50 6.79
N ASP A 85 -2.05 -14.41 5.85
CA ASP A 85 -0.85 -14.34 5.02
C ASP A 85 -0.83 -13.08 4.17
N ASP A 86 -2.00 -12.64 3.72
CA ASP A 86 -2.10 -11.42 2.93
C ASP A 86 -1.88 -10.17 3.78
N VAL A 87 -2.30 -10.20 5.05
CA VAL A 87 -2.05 -9.09 5.99
C VAL A 87 -0.55 -8.84 6.10
N GLN A 88 0.21 -9.90 6.34
CA GLN A 88 1.66 -9.79 6.46
C GLN A 88 2.29 -9.34 5.14
N ALA A 89 1.82 -9.88 4.02
CA ALA A 89 2.31 -9.49 2.71
C ALA A 89 2.08 -8.00 2.42
N VAL A 90 0.91 -7.48 2.80
CA VAL A 90 0.60 -6.06 2.63
C VAL A 90 1.51 -5.19 3.51
N ILE A 91 1.70 -5.58 4.76
CA ILE A 91 2.60 -4.83 5.67
C ILE A 91 4.02 -4.78 5.09
N GLU A 92 4.49 -5.89 4.53
CA GLU A 92 5.81 -5.94 3.89
C GLU A 92 5.91 -4.99 2.70
N LEU A 93 4.85 -4.87 1.90
CA LEU A 93 4.85 -3.94 0.77
C LEU A 93 4.81 -2.48 1.23
N PHE A 94 4.04 -2.17 2.28
CA PHE A 94 4.09 -0.84 2.88
C PHE A 94 5.49 -0.53 3.38
N ARG A 95 6.17 -1.50 4.01
CA ARG A 95 7.53 -1.31 4.51
C ARG A 95 8.52 -1.12 3.37
N LEU A 96 8.40 -1.88 2.30
CA LEU A 96 9.22 -1.71 1.11
C LEU A 96 9.08 -0.29 0.56
N ASN A 97 7.85 0.20 0.47
CA ASN A 97 7.61 1.56 -0.02
C ASN A 97 8.14 2.62 0.97
N TYR A 98 7.98 2.38 2.26
CA TYR A 98 8.46 3.29 3.31
C TYR A 98 9.99 3.43 3.26
N ASP A 99 10.70 2.33 3.08
CA ASP A 99 12.16 2.30 3.12
C ASP A 99 12.83 2.81 1.85
N ARG A 100 12.11 2.85 0.72
CA ARG A 100 12.74 3.29 -0.53
C ARG A 100 12.99 4.80 -0.53
N PRO A 101 14.07 5.28 -1.19
CA PRO A 101 14.34 6.71 -1.26
C PRO A 101 13.20 7.47 -1.93
N TRP A 102 12.94 8.69 -1.47
CA TRP A 102 12.00 9.58 -2.13
C TRP A 102 12.68 10.24 -3.34
N LEU A 103 12.20 9.93 -4.53
CA LEU A 103 12.74 10.43 -5.79
C LEU A 103 11.78 11.40 -6.49
N GLY A 104 10.85 11.96 -5.73
CA GLY A 104 9.80 12.82 -6.28
C GLY A 104 8.48 12.08 -6.44
N PRO A 105 7.42 12.76 -6.89
CA PRO A 105 6.12 12.12 -7.07
C PRO A 105 6.19 11.00 -8.10
N PRO A 106 5.30 9.98 -7.99
CA PRO A 106 5.27 8.90 -8.98
C PRO A 106 5.00 9.46 -10.36
N SER A 107 5.63 8.87 -11.37
CA SER A 107 5.34 9.22 -12.76
C SER A 107 3.89 8.88 -13.08
N LEU A 108 3.21 9.80 -13.76
CA LEU A 108 1.84 9.57 -14.19
C LEU A 108 1.75 8.84 -15.53
N THR A 109 2.88 8.56 -16.14
CA THR A 109 2.95 7.88 -17.44
C THR A 109 3.53 6.49 -17.26
#